data_3dd10ac079648e386a1408068044120c
#
_entry.id   3dd10ac079648e386a1408068044120c
#
_cell.length_a   1.000
_cell.length_b   1.000
_cell.length_c   1.000
_cell.angle_alpha   90.00
_cell.angle_beta   90.00
_cell.angle_gamma   90.00
#
_symmetry.space_group_name_H-M   'P 1'
#
loop_
_entity.id
_entity.type
_entity.pdbx_description
1 polymer ?
#
loop_
_entity_poly.entity_id
_entity_poly.type
_entity_poly.pdbx_seq_one_letter_code
_entity_poly.pdbx_strand_id
1 'polypeptide(L)'
;YKKNIIIEKPICLKTSQVTELYKLAKKNKVKVFPVFQNRYNKAIQFLKKKKTIDALGKLRIISVQVRWCRPQRYYDLADWRGTFSHDGGALTNQGIHHLDAMRYLCGELKTVNAKMSTLGAKIEVEDSVVANFELKNGALGTLEVTTSARPKDYNATISLVGSKGLAQIGGLALNELQIYSPNQNLCKMNSEKIPTAYGFGHFSFYRDIKKYFSNSTKFPVSFDDCLKTINLLNSFYISDEIKNSVNPTKIKDSKRLGT
;
A
#
# COMPACT_ATOMS: atom_id res chain seq x y z
N TYR A 1 26.12 -7.81 13.72
CA TYR A 1 26.54 -8.14 12.35
C TYR A 1 26.29 -6.95 11.43
N LYS A 2 27.32 -6.47 10.70
CA LYS A 2 27.18 -5.39 9.71
C LYS A 2 26.71 -5.96 8.36
N LYS A 3 25.42 -6.32 8.26
CA LYS A 3 24.83 -6.88 7.03
C LYS A 3 23.79 -5.93 6.45
N ASN A 4 23.71 -5.85 5.11
CA ASN A 4 22.59 -5.21 4.43
C ASN A 4 21.32 -6.02 4.65
N ILE A 5 20.15 -5.37 4.67
CA ILE A 5 18.89 -5.96 5.12
C ILE A 5 17.84 -5.78 4.03
N ILE A 6 17.12 -6.84 3.69
CA ILE A 6 15.87 -6.81 2.95
C ILE A 6 14.75 -6.99 3.97
N ILE A 7 13.76 -6.12 3.96
CA ILE A 7 12.63 -6.16 4.89
C ILE A 7 11.32 -6.24 4.11
N GLU A 8 10.53 -7.28 4.43
CA GLU A 8 9.17 -7.42 3.91
C GLU A 8 8.24 -6.34 4.47
N LYS A 9 7.13 -6.16 3.76
CA LYS A 9 6.10 -5.21 4.17
C LYS A 9 5.21 -5.76 5.31
N PRO A 10 4.72 -4.91 6.19
CA PRO A 10 5.14 -3.53 6.39
C PRO A 10 6.58 -3.47 6.93
N ILE A 11 7.35 -2.47 6.52
CA ILE A 11 8.73 -2.31 6.99
C ILE A 11 8.81 -2.18 8.52
N CYS A 12 7.80 -1.55 9.11
CA CYS A 12 7.57 -1.38 10.56
C CYS A 12 6.09 -1.01 10.75
N LEU A 13 5.60 -1.08 11.98
CA LEU A 13 4.24 -0.66 12.34
C LEU A 13 4.18 0.82 12.75
N LYS A 14 5.28 1.38 13.26
CA LYS A 14 5.38 2.76 13.75
C LYS A 14 6.40 3.58 12.95
N THR A 15 6.14 4.87 12.77
CA THR A 15 7.06 5.80 12.11
C THR A 15 8.33 6.01 12.91
N SER A 16 8.24 5.96 14.24
CA SER A 16 9.39 5.97 15.16
C SER A 16 10.34 4.80 14.89
N GLN A 17 9.81 3.59 14.69
CA GLN A 17 10.58 2.39 14.35
C GLN A 17 11.29 2.53 12.99
N VAL A 18 10.61 3.08 11.97
CA VAL A 18 11.24 3.35 10.66
C VAL A 18 12.42 4.30 10.82
N THR A 19 12.23 5.38 11.58
CA THR A 19 13.27 6.39 11.84
C THR A 19 14.47 5.78 12.55
N GLU A 20 14.24 4.98 13.59
CA GLU A 20 15.29 4.30 14.34
C GLU A 20 16.06 3.30 13.48
N LEU A 21 15.35 2.47 12.70
CA LEU A 21 15.93 1.49 11.78
C LEU A 21 16.93 2.16 10.83
N TYR A 22 16.52 3.25 10.18
CA TYR A 22 17.41 3.95 9.24
C TYR A 22 18.54 4.72 9.93
N LYS A 23 18.31 5.22 11.14
CA LYS A 23 19.39 5.82 11.98
C LYS A 23 20.45 4.77 12.30
N LEU A 24 20.02 3.58 12.73
CA LEU A 24 20.92 2.46 13.02
C LEU A 24 21.64 1.95 11.76
N ALA A 25 20.93 1.84 10.64
CA ALA A 25 21.50 1.44 9.37
C ALA A 25 22.62 2.43 8.92
N LYS A 26 22.35 3.73 9.02
CA LYS A 26 23.33 4.78 8.72
C LYS A 26 24.55 4.69 9.65
N LYS A 27 24.32 4.56 10.96
CA LYS A 27 25.40 4.41 11.97
C LYS A 27 26.30 3.20 11.67
N ASN A 28 25.72 2.08 11.26
CA ASN A 28 26.43 0.84 10.97
C ASN A 28 26.92 0.72 9.51
N LYS A 29 26.69 1.76 8.67
CA LYS A 29 27.04 1.78 7.23
C LYS A 29 26.44 0.59 6.46
N VAL A 30 25.24 0.15 6.83
CA VAL A 30 24.47 -0.88 6.13
C VAL A 30 23.28 -0.28 5.38
N LYS A 31 22.76 -1.03 4.39
CA LYS A 31 21.62 -0.62 3.57
C LYS A 31 20.37 -1.38 3.97
N VAL A 32 19.23 -0.70 3.89
CA VAL A 32 17.90 -1.26 4.07
C VAL A 32 17.18 -1.22 2.73
N PHE A 33 16.65 -2.36 2.30
CA PHE A 33 15.90 -2.55 1.06
C PHE A 33 14.47 -2.97 1.40
N PRO A 34 13.53 -2.02 1.54
CA PRO A 34 12.14 -2.33 1.84
C PRO A 34 11.43 -2.90 0.62
N VAL A 35 10.61 -3.93 0.83
CA VAL A 35 9.89 -4.62 -0.23
C VAL A 35 8.53 -3.96 -0.47
N PHE A 36 8.37 -3.30 -1.62
CA PHE A 36 7.10 -2.83 -2.18
C PHE A 36 6.93 -3.42 -3.59
N GLN A 37 6.86 -4.75 -3.67
CA GLN A 37 6.90 -5.49 -4.93
C GLN A 37 5.81 -5.08 -5.92
N ASN A 38 4.62 -4.68 -5.46
CA ASN A 38 3.54 -4.28 -6.36
C ASN A 38 3.86 -3.02 -7.16
N ARG A 39 4.77 -2.16 -6.69
CA ARG A 39 5.25 -1.01 -7.48
C ARG A 39 5.91 -1.43 -8.80
N TYR A 40 6.39 -2.68 -8.92
CA TYR A 40 7.04 -3.21 -10.11
C TYR A 40 6.07 -3.84 -11.12
N ASN A 41 4.79 -3.99 -10.79
CA ASN A 41 3.80 -4.53 -11.72
C ASN A 41 3.63 -3.62 -12.93
N LYS A 42 3.48 -4.19 -14.13
CA LYS A 42 3.39 -3.43 -15.39
C LYS A 42 2.32 -2.35 -15.35
N ALA A 43 1.14 -2.65 -14.81
CA ALA A 43 0.04 -1.70 -14.68
C ALA A 43 0.43 -0.47 -13.84
N ILE A 44 1.08 -0.70 -12.70
CA ILE A 44 1.57 0.38 -11.82
C ILE A 44 2.67 1.18 -12.53
N GLN A 45 3.66 0.51 -13.12
CA GLN A 45 4.76 1.16 -13.83
C GLN A 45 4.27 1.95 -15.04
N PHE A 46 3.25 1.47 -15.73
CA PHE A 46 2.62 2.19 -16.84
C PHE A 46 1.97 3.48 -16.37
N LEU A 47 1.10 3.43 -15.36
CA LEU A 47 0.42 4.63 -14.83
C LEU A 47 1.37 5.61 -14.14
N LYS A 48 2.49 5.13 -13.57
CA LYS A 48 3.48 5.99 -12.93
C LYS A 48 4.22 6.91 -13.90
N LYS A 49 4.27 6.56 -15.19
CA LYS A 49 4.88 7.43 -16.20
C LYS A 49 4.09 8.74 -16.29
N LYS A 50 4.82 9.86 -16.21
CA LYS A 50 4.20 11.21 -16.23
C LYS A 50 3.22 11.39 -17.42
N LYS A 51 3.63 11.04 -18.63
CA LYS A 51 2.77 11.13 -19.82
C LYS A 51 1.46 10.34 -19.67
N THR A 52 1.51 9.19 -19.01
CA THR A 52 0.35 8.31 -18.84
C THR A 52 -0.64 8.86 -17.83
N ILE A 53 -0.14 9.28 -16.65
CA ILE A 53 -1.03 9.82 -15.60
C ILE A 53 -1.57 11.20 -15.99
N ASP A 54 -0.78 12.04 -16.65
CA ASP A 54 -1.19 13.36 -17.13
C ASP A 54 -2.28 13.28 -18.22
N ALA A 55 -2.33 12.18 -18.98
CA ALA A 55 -3.40 11.96 -19.98
C ALA A 55 -4.79 11.82 -19.35
N LEU A 56 -4.87 11.46 -18.05
CA LEU A 56 -6.13 11.46 -17.29
C LEU A 56 -6.58 12.90 -16.94
N GLY A 57 -5.70 13.88 -17.04
CA GLY A 57 -5.92 15.24 -16.60
C GLY A 57 -5.84 15.38 -15.08
N LYS A 58 -6.45 16.44 -14.52
CA LYS A 58 -6.49 16.65 -13.06
C LYS A 58 -7.32 15.55 -12.42
N LEU A 59 -6.73 14.79 -11.49
CA LEU A 59 -7.46 13.77 -10.72
C LEU A 59 -8.57 14.42 -9.89
N ARG A 60 -9.73 13.78 -9.86
CA ARG A 60 -10.94 14.22 -9.17
C ARG A 60 -11.38 13.23 -8.10
N ILE A 61 -11.51 11.94 -8.48
CA ILE A 61 -11.96 10.88 -7.57
C ILE A 61 -10.98 9.70 -7.66
N ILE A 62 -10.66 9.13 -6.50
CA ILE A 62 -9.87 7.91 -6.35
C ILE A 62 -10.69 6.92 -5.52
N SER A 63 -10.81 5.68 -5.98
CA SER A 63 -11.41 4.60 -5.19
C SER A 63 -10.42 3.47 -5.03
N VAL A 64 -10.22 3.03 -3.78
CA VAL A 64 -9.39 1.88 -3.43
C VAL A 64 -10.28 0.83 -2.79
N GLN A 65 -10.29 -0.39 -3.35
CA GLN A 65 -11.08 -1.49 -2.81
C GLN A 65 -10.22 -2.74 -2.67
N VAL A 66 -10.34 -3.41 -1.53
CA VAL A 66 -9.78 -4.74 -1.26
C VAL A 66 -10.84 -5.57 -0.54
N ARG A 67 -11.37 -6.58 -1.20
CA ARG A 67 -12.41 -7.48 -0.69
C ARG A 67 -11.89 -8.91 -0.75
N TRP A 68 -11.11 -9.26 0.24
CA TRP A 68 -10.45 -10.56 0.34
C TRP A 68 -11.08 -11.44 1.42
N CYS A 69 -10.86 -12.73 1.31
CA CYS A 69 -11.38 -13.74 2.21
C CYS A 69 -10.27 -14.29 3.09
N ARG A 70 -10.32 -13.97 4.38
CA ARG A 70 -9.47 -14.58 5.41
C ARG A 70 -10.40 -15.13 6.50
N PRO A 71 -10.82 -16.41 6.41
CA PRO A 71 -11.63 -17.05 7.45
C PRO A 71 -10.81 -17.25 8.72
N GLN A 72 -11.48 -17.59 9.83
CA GLN A 72 -10.84 -17.81 11.14
C GLN A 72 -9.61 -18.71 11.04
N ARG A 73 -9.69 -19.84 10.33
CA ARG A 73 -8.57 -20.77 10.11
C ARG A 73 -7.29 -20.12 9.55
N TYR A 74 -7.40 -18.98 8.85
CA TYR A 74 -6.22 -18.25 8.37
C TYR A 74 -5.48 -17.57 9.53
N TYR A 75 -6.22 -17.06 10.50
CA TYR A 75 -5.64 -16.42 11.68
C TYR A 75 -5.09 -17.48 12.65
N ASP A 76 -5.73 -18.63 12.74
CA ASP A 76 -5.31 -19.75 13.59
C ASP A 76 -3.99 -20.43 13.12
N LEU A 77 -3.46 -20.06 11.94
CA LEU A 77 -2.20 -20.60 11.43
C LEU A 77 -0.96 -20.17 12.24
N ALA A 78 -1.04 -19.06 12.97
CA ALA A 78 0.08 -18.57 13.77
C ALA A 78 -0.39 -17.49 14.77
N ASP A 79 0.12 -17.53 16.00
CA ASP A 79 -0.29 -16.68 17.13
C ASP A 79 -0.12 -15.18 16.90
N TRP A 80 0.80 -14.79 16.03
CA TRP A 80 1.02 -13.38 15.70
C TRP A 80 -0.06 -12.80 14.78
N ARG A 81 -0.81 -13.66 14.07
CA ARG A 81 -1.86 -13.20 13.15
C ARG A 81 -3.04 -12.64 13.92
N GLY A 82 -3.59 -11.55 13.40
CA GLY A 82 -4.72 -10.90 14.02
C GLY A 82 -4.41 -10.14 15.32
N THR A 83 -3.12 -9.82 15.59
CA THR A 83 -2.67 -9.03 16.74
C THR A 83 -2.19 -7.64 16.35
N PHE A 84 -2.41 -6.63 17.19
CA PHE A 84 -1.85 -5.29 16.96
C PHE A 84 -0.34 -5.25 17.12
N SER A 85 0.22 -6.13 17.93
CA SER A 85 1.66 -6.18 18.21
C SER A 85 2.49 -6.55 16.97
N HIS A 86 1.97 -7.40 16.08
CA HIS A 86 2.74 -7.96 14.95
C HIS A 86 2.04 -7.83 13.61
N ASP A 87 0.75 -8.18 13.50
CA ASP A 87 0.00 -8.24 12.25
C ASP A 87 -0.54 -6.86 11.83
N GLY A 88 -1.15 -6.16 12.78
CA GLY A 88 -1.68 -4.81 12.60
C GLY A 88 -2.99 -4.72 11.81
N GLY A 89 -3.64 -5.85 11.48
CA GLY A 89 -4.97 -5.88 10.86
C GLY A 89 -5.01 -5.89 9.34
N ALA A 90 -6.24 -5.86 8.79
CA ALA A 90 -6.50 -5.98 7.36
C ALA A 90 -5.84 -4.87 6.55
N LEU A 91 -5.87 -3.63 7.03
CA LEU A 91 -5.23 -2.51 6.34
C LEU A 91 -3.72 -2.64 6.33
N THR A 92 -3.12 -3.03 7.45
CA THR A 92 -1.67 -3.16 7.63
C THR A 92 -1.11 -4.35 6.85
N ASN A 93 -1.73 -5.51 6.95
CA ASN A 93 -1.21 -6.73 6.34
C ASN A 93 -1.60 -6.84 4.87
N GLN A 94 -2.89 -6.73 4.54
CA GLN A 94 -3.39 -6.93 3.18
C GLN A 94 -3.49 -5.61 2.40
N GLY A 95 -4.02 -4.57 3.02
CA GLY A 95 -4.30 -3.28 2.39
C GLY A 95 -3.06 -2.43 2.10
N ILE A 96 -1.93 -2.67 2.78
CA ILE A 96 -0.72 -1.83 2.68
C ILE A 96 -0.21 -1.66 1.24
N HIS A 97 -0.31 -2.70 0.42
CA HIS A 97 0.10 -2.63 -0.98
C HIS A 97 -0.76 -1.67 -1.80
N HIS A 98 -2.07 -1.65 -1.54
CA HIS A 98 -3.02 -0.75 -2.21
C HIS A 98 -2.87 0.67 -1.71
N LEU A 99 -2.66 0.84 -0.40
CA LEU A 99 -2.39 2.12 0.23
C LEU A 99 -1.10 2.76 -0.32
N ASP A 100 -0.03 1.98 -0.39
CA ASP A 100 1.25 2.41 -0.96
C ASP A 100 1.13 2.74 -2.45
N ALA A 101 0.49 1.87 -3.25
CA ALA A 101 0.30 2.08 -4.68
C ALA A 101 -0.55 3.32 -4.97
N MET A 102 -1.62 3.55 -4.22
CA MET A 102 -2.46 4.75 -4.31
C MET A 102 -1.62 6.01 -4.04
N ARG A 103 -0.89 6.05 -2.91
CA ARG A 103 0.01 7.17 -2.59
C ARG A 103 1.08 7.35 -3.67
N TYR A 104 1.70 6.26 -4.13
CA TYR A 104 2.74 6.27 -5.15
C TYR A 104 2.25 6.84 -6.48
N LEU A 105 1.02 6.54 -6.88
CA LEU A 105 0.43 7.02 -8.15
C LEU A 105 -0.16 8.42 -8.05
N CYS A 106 -0.91 8.70 -6.97
CA CYS A 106 -1.78 9.87 -6.87
C CYS A 106 -1.19 11.01 -6.02
N GLY A 107 -0.17 10.72 -5.20
CA GLY A 107 0.47 11.69 -4.31
C GLY A 107 -0.03 11.62 -2.87
N GLU A 108 0.33 12.65 -2.10
CA GLU A 108 0.11 12.68 -0.65
C GLU A 108 -1.32 13.10 -0.29
N LEU A 109 -1.83 12.50 0.80
CA LEU A 109 -3.12 12.87 1.36
C LEU A 109 -3.01 14.13 2.23
N LYS A 110 -4.06 14.92 2.22
CA LYS A 110 -4.27 16.11 3.06
C LYS A 110 -5.05 15.75 4.32
N THR A 111 -6.12 14.95 4.16
CA THR A 111 -6.97 14.48 5.26
C THR A 111 -7.38 13.03 5.06
N VAL A 112 -7.62 12.34 6.18
CA VAL A 112 -8.17 10.98 6.25
C VAL A 112 -9.25 10.96 7.33
N ASN A 113 -10.40 10.34 7.03
CA ASN A 113 -11.43 9.97 7.99
C ASN A 113 -11.76 8.50 7.82
N ALA A 114 -11.49 7.69 8.84
CA ALA A 114 -11.61 6.25 8.78
C ALA A 114 -12.46 5.69 9.92
N LYS A 115 -13.12 4.55 9.64
CA LYS A 115 -13.79 3.70 10.62
C LYS A 115 -13.32 2.26 10.42
N MET A 116 -12.99 1.61 11.51
CA MET A 116 -12.48 0.24 11.55
C MET A 116 -13.35 -0.64 12.42
N SER A 117 -13.51 -1.90 12.05
CA SER A 117 -14.28 -2.90 12.80
C SER A 117 -13.75 -4.30 12.55
N THR A 118 -14.02 -5.21 13.49
CA THR A 118 -13.81 -6.65 13.36
C THR A 118 -15.18 -7.29 13.18
N LEU A 119 -15.46 -7.78 11.98
CA LEU A 119 -16.80 -8.21 11.58
C LEU A 119 -16.91 -9.71 11.24
N GLY A 120 -15.84 -10.33 10.76
CA GLY A 120 -15.89 -11.66 10.18
C GLY A 120 -14.97 -12.71 10.81
N ALA A 121 -14.12 -12.33 11.77
CA ALA A 121 -13.23 -13.22 12.49
C ALA A 121 -13.14 -12.86 13.98
N LYS A 122 -12.74 -13.81 14.81
CA LYS A 122 -12.46 -13.57 16.25
C LYS A 122 -10.98 -13.24 16.41
N ILE A 123 -10.63 -11.96 16.24
CA ILE A 123 -9.26 -11.44 16.28
C ILE A 123 -9.23 -10.10 17.01
N GLU A 124 -8.07 -9.68 17.46
CA GLU A 124 -7.86 -8.42 18.18
C GLU A 124 -7.97 -7.20 17.24
N VAL A 125 -7.44 -7.33 16.02
CA VAL A 125 -7.34 -6.26 15.04
C VAL A 125 -8.60 -6.12 14.18
N GLU A 126 -8.68 -5.05 13.40
CA GLU A 126 -9.73 -4.91 12.41
C GLU A 126 -9.56 -5.89 11.24
N ASP A 127 -10.67 -6.39 10.74
CA ASP A 127 -10.77 -7.12 9.48
C ASP A 127 -11.47 -6.30 8.39
N SER A 128 -11.98 -5.12 8.73
CA SER A 128 -12.72 -4.25 7.84
C SER A 128 -12.47 -2.77 8.14
N VAL A 129 -12.17 -2.03 7.09
CA VAL A 129 -11.90 -0.58 7.13
C VAL A 129 -12.68 0.11 6.02
N VAL A 130 -13.39 1.18 6.35
CA VAL A 130 -13.94 2.14 5.40
C VAL A 130 -13.43 3.54 5.74
N ALA A 131 -13.06 4.28 4.70
CA ALA A 131 -12.55 5.63 4.88
C ALA A 131 -12.88 6.53 3.69
N ASN A 132 -12.94 7.83 3.95
CA ASN A 132 -12.81 8.86 2.92
C ASN A 132 -11.53 9.69 3.16
N PHE A 133 -11.02 10.28 2.10
CA PHE A 133 -9.80 11.08 2.15
C PHE A 133 -9.80 12.19 1.10
N GLU A 134 -8.97 13.20 1.33
CA GLU A 134 -8.66 14.26 0.36
C GLU A 134 -7.16 14.25 0.10
N LEU A 135 -6.76 14.35 -1.18
CA LEU A 135 -5.36 14.53 -1.58
C LEU A 135 -4.96 16.01 -1.50
N LYS A 136 -3.65 16.28 -1.41
CA LYS A 136 -3.12 17.65 -1.44
C LYS A 136 -3.45 18.41 -2.72
N ASN A 137 -3.67 17.70 -3.83
CA ASN A 137 -4.09 18.29 -5.11
C ASN A 137 -5.59 18.57 -5.22
N GLY A 138 -6.37 18.29 -4.15
CA GLY A 138 -7.81 18.52 -4.03
C GLY A 138 -8.69 17.38 -4.56
N ALA A 139 -8.11 16.26 -5.01
CA ALA A 139 -8.91 15.09 -5.36
C ALA A 139 -9.49 14.42 -4.11
N LEU A 140 -10.73 13.93 -4.20
CA LEU A 140 -11.40 13.17 -3.15
C LEU A 140 -11.22 11.69 -3.37
N GLY A 141 -11.26 10.91 -2.30
CA GLY A 141 -11.17 9.46 -2.44
C GLY A 141 -11.87 8.66 -1.36
N THR A 142 -12.06 7.38 -1.67
CA THR A 142 -12.60 6.37 -0.78
C THR A 142 -11.66 5.18 -0.68
N LEU A 143 -11.61 4.57 0.50
CA LEU A 143 -10.89 3.32 0.74
C LEU A 143 -11.83 2.35 1.44
N GLU A 144 -11.89 1.13 0.91
CA GLU A 144 -12.54 -0.02 1.51
C GLU A 144 -11.56 -1.18 1.51
N VAL A 145 -11.21 -1.69 2.69
CA VAL A 145 -10.38 -2.87 2.85
C VAL A 145 -11.08 -3.82 3.79
N THR A 146 -11.37 -5.03 3.32
CA THR A 146 -11.90 -6.09 4.18
C THR A 146 -11.28 -7.44 3.85
N THR A 147 -11.06 -8.24 4.89
CA THR A 147 -10.74 -9.67 4.78
C THR A 147 -11.93 -10.56 5.13
N SER A 148 -13.10 -9.93 5.35
CA SER A 148 -14.36 -10.61 5.70
C SER A 148 -15.20 -11.03 4.51
N ALA A 149 -14.74 -10.83 3.26
CA ALA A 149 -15.44 -11.32 2.07
C ALA A 149 -15.56 -12.84 2.12
N ARG A 150 -16.72 -13.36 1.68
CA ARG A 150 -17.01 -14.81 1.62
C ARG A 150 -17.68 -15.14 0.28
N PRO A 151 -17.47 -16.31 -0.29
CA PRO A 151 -16.66 -17.44 0.22
C PRO A 151 -15.17 -17.36 -0.15
N LYS A 152 -14.76 -16.43 -1.01
CA LYS A 152 -13.40 -16.29 -1.57
C LYS A 152 -13.02 -14.82 -1.79
N ASP A 153 -11.77 -14.58 -2.17
CA ASP A 153 -11.32 -13.28 -2.62
C ASP A 153 -12.18 -12.81 -3.80
N TYR A 154 -12.70 -11.59 -3.72
CA TYR A 154 -13.66 -11.07 -4.71
C TYR A 154 -13.01 -10.00 -5.58
N ASN A 155 -12.45 -8.95 -5.01
CA ASN A 155 -11.97 -7.80 -5.75
C ASN A 155 -10.81 -7.09 -5.04
N ALA A 156 -9.87 -6.57 -5.83
CA ALA A 156 -8.87 -5.64 -5.35
C ALA A 156 -8.55 -4.66 -6.49
N THR A 157 -8.90 -3.38 -6.31
CA THR A 157 -8.78 -2.35 -7.36
C THR A 157 -8.34 -1.00 -6.83
N ILE A 158 -7.71 -0.24 -7.72
CA ILE A 158 -7.52 1.21 -7.59
C ILE A 158 -8.08 1.85 -8.86
N SER A 159 -9.11 2.69 -8.70
CA SER A 159 -9.74 3.42 -9.80
C SER A 159 -9.42 4.90 -9.69
N LEU A 160 -9.11 5.52 -10.82
CA LEU A 160 -8.74 6.92 -10.96
C LEU A 160 -9.70 7.60 -11.93
N VAL A 161 -10.38 8.65 -11.50
CA VAL A 161 -11.22 9.51 -12.32
C VAL A 161 -10.53 10.86 -12.48
N GLY A 162 -10.10 11.16 -13.68
CA GLY A 162 -9.50 12.43 -14.01
C GLY A 162 -10.44 13.33 -14.82
N SER A 163 -10.01 14.56 -15.08
CA SER A 163 -10.79 15.54 -15.86
C SER A 163 -10.87 15.20 -17.35
N LYS A 164 -9.99 14.32 -17.85
CA LYS A 164 -9.87 13.94 -19.26
C LYS A 164 -9.97 12.43 -19.50
N GLY A 165 -9.96 11.62 -18.46
CA GLY A 165 -9.99 10.16 -18.61
C GLY A 165 -10.07 9.38 -17.31
N LEU A 166 -10.20 8.06 -17.47
CA LEU A 166 -10.34 7.08 -16.43
C LEU A 166 -9.20 6.06 -16.51
N ALA A 167 -8.76 5.57 -15.35
CA ALA A 167 -7.91 4.38 -15.27
C ALA A 167 -8.36 3.50 -14.11
N GLN A 168 -8.28 2.18 -14.28
CA GLN A 168 -8.47 1.21 -13.22
C GLN A 168 -7.40 0.13 -13.29
N ILE A 169 -6.77 -0.10 -12.16
CA ILE A 169 -5.89 -1.23 -11.93
C ILE A 169 -6.63 -2.22 -11.04
N GLY A 170 -6.50 -3.50 -11.34
CA GLY A 170 -7.07 -4.57 -10.55
C GLY A 170 -6.27 -5.85 -10.64
N GLY A 171 -6.98 -6.99 -10.52
CA GLY A 171 -6.37 -8.31 -10.50
C GLY A 171 -5.89 -8.71 -9.10
N LEU A 172 -5.29 -9.90 -9.02
CA LEU A 172 -4.94 -10.54 -7.75
C LEU A 172 -3.89 -9.76 -6.93
N ALA A 173 -3.04 -8.97 -7.60
CA ALA A 173 -1.96 -8.20 -6.98
C ALA A 173 -1.75 -6.82 -7.64
N LEU A 174 -2.81 -6.16 -8.10
CA LEU A 174 -2.72 -4.93 -8.91
C LEU A 174 -1.89 -5.14 -10.20
N ASN A 175 -2.03 -6.30 -10.80
CA ASN A 175 -1.26 -6.75 -11.97
C ASN A 175 -1.98 -6.50 -13.31
N GLU A 176 -3.23 -6.06 -13.28
CA GLU A 176 -4.06 -5.84 -14.46
C GLU A 176 -4.42 -4.37 -14.62
N LEU A 177 -4.12 -3.80 -15.76
CA LEU A 177 -4.67 -2.52 -16.20
C LEU A 177 -6.02 -2.80 -16.86
N GLN A 178 -7.11 -2.63 -16.13
CA GLN A 178 -8.46 -3.02 -16.57
C GLN A 178 -9.12 -1.92 -17.41
N ILE A 179 -8.87 -0.66 -17.07
CA ILE A 179 -9.38 0.50 -17.78
C ILE A 179 -8.25 1.52 -17.97
N TYR A 180 -8.14 2.03 -19.18
CA TYR A 180 -7.36 3.21 -19.50
C TYR A 180 -8.05 3.94 -20.67
N SER A 181 -8.97 4.83 -20.36
CA SER A 181 -9.85 5.46 -21.34
C SER A 181 -9.16 6.31 -22.41
N PRO A 182 -7.98 6.91 -22.18
CA PRO A 182 -7.25 7.56 -23.26
C PRO A 182 -6.84 6.60 -24.38
N ASN A 183 -6.60 5.33 -24.09
CA ASN A 183 -6.36 4.27 -25.08
C ASN A 183 -6.53 2.88 -24.45
N GLN A 184 -7.71 2.29 -24.57
CA GLN A 184 -8.05 0.99 -24.01
C GLN A 184 -7.19 -0.17 -24.57
N ASN A 185 -6.66 -0.05 -25.79
CA ASN A 185 -5.80 -1.07 -26.39
C ASN A 185 -4.50 -1.30 -25.60
N LEU A 186 -4.06 -0.31 -24.80
CA LEU A 186 -2.88 -0.41 -23.95
C LEU A 186 -3.10 -1.29 -22.71
N CYS A 187 -4.34 -1.59 -22.35
CA CYS A 187 -4.65 -2.37 -21.14
C CYS A 187 -4.04 -3.77 -21.19
N LYS A 188 -4.25 -4.49 -22.30
CA LYS A 188 -3.70 -5.85 -22.47
C LYS A 188 -2.17 -5.89 -22.39
N MET A 189 -1.50 -4.93 -23.02
CA MET A 189 -0.03 -4.86 -23.04
C MET A 189 0.58 -4.52 -21.68
N ASN A 190 -0.17 -3.80 -20.84
CA ASN A 190 0.28 -3.37 -19.52
C ASN A 190 -0.36 -4.17 -18.38
N SER A 191 -0.87 -5.35 -18.69
CA SER A 191 -1.35 -6.35 -17.74
C SER A 191 -0.42 -7.56 -17.73
N GLU A 192 -0.39 -8.27 -16.60
CA GLU A 192 0.42 -9.48 -16.40
C GLU A 192 -0.47 -10.60 -15.88
N LYS A 193 -0.34 -11.81 -16.48
CA LYS A 193 -0.88 -13.02 -15.88
C LYS A 193 0.10 -13.51 -14.82
N ILE A 194 -0.34 -13.58 -13.58
CA ILE A 194 0.48 -13.98 -12.44
C ILE A 194 -0.04 -15.29 -11.84
N PRO A 195 0.84 -16.20 -11.39
CA PRO A 195 0.44 -17.48 -10.82
C PRO A 195 -0.10 -17.35 -9.38
N THR A 196 0.35 -16.35 -8.63
CA THR A 196 0.00 -16.12 -7.24
C THR A 196 -0.06 -14.62 -6.94
N ALA A 197 -0.61 -14.23 -5.79
CA ALA A 197 -0.65 -12.85 -5.31
C ALA A 197 0.74 -12.19 -5.12
N TYR A 198 1.82 -12.95 -5.13
CA TYR A 198 3.18 -12.40 -5.09
C TYR A 198 3.62 -11.81 -6.44
N GLY A 199 3.04 -12.28 -7.57
CA GLY A 199 3.37 -11.82 -8.91
C GLY A 199 4.86 -11.98 -9.25
N PHE A 200 5.35 -11.10 -10.12
CA PHE A 200 6.75 -11.08 -10.56
C PHE A 200 7.56 -9.90 -10.00
N GLY A 201 6.94 -9.08 -9.14
CA GLY A 201 7.56 -7.87 -8.62
C GLY A 201 8.85 -8.10 -7.86
N HIS A 202 8.97 -9.22 -7.12
CA HIS A 202 10.18 -9.58 -6.40
C HIS A 202 11.40 -9.79 -7.31
N PHE A 203 11.22 -10.35 -8.51
CA PHE A 203 12.35 -10.50 -9.47
C PHE A 203 12.90 -9.14 -9.89
N SER A 204 12.04 -8.18 -10.15
CA SER A 204 12.44 -6.81 -10.51
C SER A 204 13.05 -6.08 -9.32
N PHE A 205 12.52 -6.29 -8.12
CA PHE A 205 13.08 -5.79 -6.87
C PHE A 205 14.52 -6.28 -6.66
N TYR A 206 14.78 -7.59 -6.77
CA TYR A 206 16.14 -8.13 -6.64
C TYR A 206 17.08 -7.66 -7.76
N ARG A 207 16.56 -7.44 -8.97
CA ARG A 207 17.33 -6.84 -10.07
C ARG A 207 17.79 -5.42 -9.73
N ASP A 208 16.95 -4.63 -9.08
CA ASP A 208 17.32 -3.27 -8.66
C ASP A 208 18.32 -3.28 -7.51
N ILE A 209 18.26 -4.24 -6.58
CA ILE A 209 19.31 -4.45 -5.58
C ILE A 209 20.65 -4.79 -6.27
N LYS A 210 20.64 -5.69 -7.25
CA LYS A 210 21.84 -6.02 -8.03
C LYS A 210 22.41 -4.76 -8.70
N LYS A 211 21.58 -3.96 -9.38
CA LYS A 211 22.00 -2.70 -10.01
C LYS A 211 22.57 -1.69 -9.01
N TYR A 212 21.94 -1.60 -7.82
CA TYR A 212 22.44 -0.74 -6.76
C TYR A 212 23.89 -1.06 -6.38
N PHE A 213 24.22 -2.35 -6.23
CA PHE A 213 25.58 -2.78 -5.88
C PHE A 213 26.56 -2.74 -7.07
N SER A 214 26.13 -3.05 -8.29
CA SER A 214 26.99 -3.11 -9.47
C SER A 214 27.26 -1.74 -10.11
N ASN A 215 26.25 -0.87 -10.16
CA ASN A 215 26.28 0.35 -10.97
C ASN A 215 26.11 1.63 -10.15
N SER A 216 26.14 1.55 -8.82
CA SER A 216 25.90 2.67 -7.89
C SER A 216 24.61 3.46 -8.19
N THR A 217 23.59 2.81 -8.77
CA THR A 217 22.28 3.42 -9.02
C THR A 217 21.52 3.60 -7.71
N LYS A 218 20.69 4.65 -7.61
CA LYS A 218 19.82 4.80 -6.43
C LYS A 218 18.80 3.68 -6.39
N PHE A 219 18.58 3.08 -5.22
CA PHE A 219 17.47 2.17 -5.02
C PHE A 219 16.14 2.92 -5.09
N PRO A 220 15.11 2.39 -5.79
CA PRO A 220 13.87 3.13 -6.08
C PRO A 220 13.03 3.51 -4.87
N VAL A 221 13.13 2.77 -3.76
CA VAL A 221 12.39 3.03 -2.53
C VAL A 221 13.30 3.67 -1.51
N SER A 222 13.00 4.91 -1.14
CA SER A 222 13.78 5.70 -0.18
C SER A 222 13.27 5.55 1.25
N PHE A 223 14.06 6.03 2.23
CA PHE A 223 13.61 6.22 3.61
C PHE A 223 12.33 7.08 3.68
N ASP A 224 12.30 8.19 2.93
CA ASP A 224 11.17 9.10 2.89
C ASP A 224 9.90 8.42 2.37
N ASP A 225 10.02 7.55 1.35
CA ASP A 225 8.89 6.72 0.89
C ASP A 225 8.33 5.82 1.98
N CYS A 226 9.21 5.11 2.70
CA CYS A 226 8.81 4.23 3.79
C CYS A 226 8.11 5.00 4.90
N LEU A 227 8.73 6.11 5.33
CA LEU A 227 8.20 6.97 6.38
C LEU A 227 6.81 7.49 6.03
N LYS A 228 6.64 7.98 4.80
CA LYS A 228 5.34 8.48 4.31
C LYS A 228 4.28 7.39 4.22
N THR A 229 4.63 6.18 3.77
CA THR A 229 3.67 5.07 3.71
C THR A 229 3.24 4.63 5.11
N ILE A 230 4.17 4.49 6.07
CA ILE A 230 3.85 4.10 7.45
C ILE A 230 3.11 5.24 8.18
N ASN A 231 3.47 6.48 7.92
CA ASN A 231 2.74 7.63 8.46
C ASN A 231 1.29 7.68 7.94
N LEU A 232 1.11 7.44 6.64
CA LEU A 232 -0.22 7.33 6.05
C LEU A 232 -1.01 6.17 6.67
N LEU A 233 -0.41 4.99 6.82
CA LEU A 233 -1.04 3.85 7.50
C LEU A 233 -1.51 4.24 8.91
N ASN A 234 -0.64 4.81 9.73
CA ASN A 234 -0.98 5.25 11.08
C ASN A 234 -2.12 6.27 11.10
N SER A 235 -2.23 7.12 10.06
CA SER A 235 -3.30 8.13 10.01
C SER A 235 -4.70 7.53 9.95
N PHE A 236 -4.88 6.38 9.32
CA PHE A 236 -6.15 5.67 9.31
C PHE A 236 -6.52 5.14 10.70
N TYR A 237 -5.54 4.54 11.40
CA TYR A 237 -5.77 4.06 12.78
C TYR A 237 -6.05 5.20 13.75
N ILE A 238 -5.27 6.28 13.69
CA ILE A 238 -5.48 7.44 14.56
C ILE A 238 -6.85 8.09 14.28
N SER A 239 -7.25 8.20 13.01
CA SER A 239 -8.57 8.72 12.68
C SER A 239 -9.69 7.89 13.31
N ASP A 240 -9.59 6.58 13.28
CA ASP A 240 -10.54 5.71 13.95
C ASP A 240 -10.45 5.80 15.49
N GLU A 241 -9.24 5.92 16.05
CA GLU A 241 -9.03 6.08 17.50
C GLU A 241 -9.71 7.35 18.06
N ILE A 242 -9.54 8.49 17.37
CA ILE A 242 -10.09 9.78 17.81
C ILE A 242 -11.47 10.08 17.24
N LYS A 243 -12.00 9.21 16.36
CA LYS A 243 -13.30 9.38 15.67
C LYS A 243 -13.42 10.69 14.91
N ASN A 244 -12.31 11.14 14.32
CA ASN A 244 -12.25 12.42 13.62
C ASN A 244 -11.28 12.38 12.44
N SER A 245 -11.36 13.36 11.55
CA SER A 245 -10.43 13.54 10.45
C SER A 245 -9.03 13.93 10.95
N VAL A 246 -8.00 13.37 10.32
CA VAL A 246 -6.60 13.65 10.63
C VAL A 246 -5.83 14.11 9.40
N ASN A 247 -4.79 14.91 9.62
CA ASN A 247 -3.82 15.25 8.59
C ASN A 247 -2.61 14.32 8.73
N PRO A 248 -2.31 13.44 7.73
CA PRO A 248 -1.23 12.47 7.82
C PRO A 248 0.15 13.06 8.12
N THR A 249 0.39 14.32 7.75
CA THR A 249 1.70 14.97 7.96
C THR A 249 1.89 15.56 9.37
N LYS A 250 0.83 15.57 10.20
CA LYS A 250 0.81 16.21 11.54
C LYS A 250 0.58 15.22 12.67
N ILE A 251 0.62 13.92 12.39
CA ILE A 251 0.30 12.89 13.39
C ILE A 251 1.57 12.24 13.96
N LYS A 252 1.37 11.56 15.09
CA LYS A 252 2.32 10.61 15.69
C LYS A 252 1.92 9.19 15.32
N ASP A 253 2.56 8.20 15.94
CA ASP A 253 2.20 6.80 15.79
C ASP A 253 0.85 6.50 16.47
N SER A 254 0.07 5.57 15.89
CA SER A 254 -1.15 5.01 16.49
C SER A 254 -0.83 4.36 17.85
N LYS A 255 -1.79 4.44 18.77
CA LYS A 255 -1.66 3.78 20.07
C LYS A 255 -1.84 2.28 19.97
N ARG A 256 -2.54 1.78 18.94
CA ARG A 256 -2.81 0.35 18.74
C ARG A 256 -1.68 -0.39 18.03
N LEU A 257 -1.13 0.18 16.94
CA LEU A 257 -0.14 -0.51 16.12
C LEU A 257 1.17 -0.75 16.87
N GLY A 258 1.62 -2.01 16.92
CA GLY A 258 2.86 -2.41 17.58
C GLY A 258 2.80 -2.36 19.12
N THR A 259 1.62 -2.62 19.68
CA THR A 259 1.43 -2.71 21.16
C THR A 259 0.99 -4.07 21.58
#